data_11073ebe5836e48fedb9659559aa9940
#
_entry.id   11073ebe5836e48fedb9659559aa9940
#
_cell.length_a   1.000
_cell.length_b   1.000
_cell.length_c   1.000
_cell.angle_alpha   90.00
_cell.angle_beta   90.00
_cell.angle_gamma   90.00
#
_symmetry.space_group_name_H-M   'P 1'
#
loop_
_entity.id
_entity.type
_entity.pdbx_description
1 polymer ?
#
loop_
_entity_poly.entity_id
_entity_poly.type
_entity_poly.pdbx_seq_one_letter_code
_entity_poly.pdbx_strand_id
1 'polypeptide(L)'
;MKAVETQAEYLIKEKDFPTLLKTLLKEGMVDKIIGAEAKVSKKSGEVDRFSISPKLWEKPEEIESFPVSNLITYGYARTDSASKFLHASADGAKNEKIALIARPCDTRALIELSKIKQVNLDNLFIIGIEDRGMTLNVSRELRSEKDLDTTKIVKEKITDDGLLFLLDDGKTKKVGIEIADNCSRCIRKQPIIADISISDIGIPIEDENIILKVHSDAASELIDKLGIKADKIPSDIKKTHEDKMAEILKAAEEKRAKDLEEWNKLSQKEKLEQLQKCTM
;
A
#
# COMPACT_ATOMS: atom_id res chain seq x y z
N MET A 1 15.00 2.88 16.25
CA MET A 1 14.76 3.37 14.87
C MET A 1 13.84 4.58 15.01
N LYS A 2 14.25 5.76 14.52
CA LYS A 2 13.39 6.96 14.58
C LYS A 2 12.17 6.71 13.68
N ALA A 3 11.00 7.17 14.13
CA ALA A 3 9.85 7.30 13.22
C ALA A 3 10.25 8.23 12.07
N VAL A 4 9.69 7.99 10.88
CA VAL A 4 9.91 8.85 9.72
C VAL A 4 9.37 10.23 10.07
N GLU A 5 10.25 11.25 10.11
CA GLU A 5 9.85 12.62 10.37
C GLU A 5 9.27 13.23 9.09
N THR A 6 8.08 13.81 9.19
CA THR A 6 7.43 14.44 8.05
C THR A 6 7.90 15.88 7.94
N GLN A 7 8.54 16.22 6.80
CA GLN A 7 9.01 17.57 6.49
C GLN A 7 7.90 18.45 5.92
N ALA A 8 7.03 17.86 5.07
CA ALA A 8 5.92 18.56 4.43
C ALA A 8 4.78 17.59 4.10
N GLU A 9 3.56 18.14 3.98
CA GLU A 9 2.35 17.37 3.65
C GLU A 9 1.56 18.12 2.57
N TYR A 10 1.12 17.38 1.56
CA TYR A 10 0.41 17.90 0.41
C TYR A 10 -0.83 17.09 0.08
N LEU A 11 -1.78 17.72 -0.61
CA LEU A 11 -2.80 17.02 -1.38
C LEU A 11 -2.42 17.04 -2.85
N ILE A 12 -2.44 15.88 -3.48
CA ILE A 12 -2.28 15.72 -4.93
C ILE A 12 -3.48 14.97 -5.49
N LYS A 13 -3.78 15.18 -6.77
CA LYS A 13 -4.79 14.38 -7.44
C LYS A 13 -4.28 12.94 -7.60
N GLU A 14 -5.14 11.95 -7.33
CA GLU A 14 -4.83 10.53 -7.50
C GLU A 14 -4.33 10.21 -8.91
N LYS A 15 -4.94 10.84 -9.92
CA LYS A 15 -4.53 10.70 -11.34
C LYS A 15 -3.15 11.24 -11.66
N ASP A 16 -2.57 12.08 -10.79
CA ASP A 16 -1.24 12.67 -10.98
C ASP A 16 -0.12 11.82 -10.36
N PHE A 17 -0.48 10.78 -9.60
CA PHE A 17 0.50 9.88 -9.00
C PHE A 17 1.40 9.17 -10.03
N PRO A 18 0.90 8.67 -11.17
CA PRO A 18 1.77 8.16 -12.25
C PRO A 18 2.76 9.21 -12.78
N THR A 19 2.40 10.49 -12.78
CA THR A 19 3.32 11.57 -13.18
C THR A 19 4.48 11.70 -12.21
N LEU A 20 4.25 11.55 -10.91
CA LEU A 20 5.30 11.49 -9.90
C LEU A 20 6.30 10.37 -10.19
N LEU A 21 5.81 9.17 -10.47
CA LEU A 21 6.65 8.01 -10.82
C LEU A 21 7.46 8.27 -12.11
N LYS A 22 6.81 8.82 -13.15
CA LYS A 22 7.49 9.18 -14.42
C LYS A 22 8.58 10.22 -14.21
N THR A 23 8.37 11.18 -13.31
CA THR A 23 9.36 12.22 -13.00
C THR A 23 10.61 11.63 -12.37
N LEU A 24 10.48 10.65 -11.44
CA LEU A 24 11.64 9.97 -10.86
C LEU A 24 12.58 9.37 -11.92
N LEU A 25 12.02 8.74 -12.97
CA LEU A 25 12.80 8.17 -14.08
C LEU A 25 13.33 9.26 -15.01
N LYS A 26 12.51 10.24 -15.39
CA LYS A 26 12.90 11.30 -16.35
C LYS A 26 14.03 12.17 -15.83
N GLU A 27 14.02 12.47 -14.53
CA GLU A 27 15.03 13.29 -13.87
C GLU A 27 16.28 12.48 -13.46
N GLY A 28 16.30 11.17 -13.75
CA GLY A 28 17.42 10.30 -13.38
C GLY A 28 17.63 10.17 -11.86
N MET A 29 16.59 10.42 -11.07
CA MET A 29 16.65 10.25 -9.62
C MET A 29 16.74 8.76 -9.26
N VAL A 30 16.14 7.91 -10.09
CA VAL A 30 16.23 6.45 -10.02
C VAL A 30 16.39 5.87 -11.43
N ASP A 31 16.97 4.66 -11.49
CA ASP A 31 17.15 3.92 -12.75
C ASP A 31 15.90 3.09 -13.10
N LYS A 32 15.22 2.59 -12.08
CA LYS A 32 14.04 1.71 -12.22
C LYS A 32 13.02 1.97 -11.11
N ILE A 33 11.78 1.57 -11.36
CA ILE A 33 10.72 1.62 -10.35
C ILE A 33 10.09 0.25 -10.20
N ILE A 34 9.96 -0.21 -8.97
CA ILE A 34 9.12 -1.36 -8.61
C ILE A 34 7.80 -0.81 -8.07
N GLY A 35 6.77 -0.92 -8.89
CA GLY A 35 5.40 -0.57 -8.56
C GLY A 35 4.49 -1.79 -8.57
N ALA A 36 3.25 -1.59 -8.95
CA ALA A 36 2.24 -2.63 -8.99
C ALA A 36 1.36 -2.52 -10.22
N GLU A 37 0.93 -3.66 -10.72
CA GLU A 37 -0.09 -3.74 -11.77
C GLU A 37 -1.14 -4.80 -11.44
N ALA A 38 -2.34 -4.62 -11.99
CA ALA A 38 -3.38 -5.64 -11.93
C ALA A 38 -3.04 -6.79 -12.89
N LYS A 39 -3.22 -8.02 -12.42
CA LYS A 39 -2.91 -9.21 -13.22
C LYS A 39 -3.91 -9.37 -14.38
N VAL A 40 -3.39 -9.74 -15.53
CA VAL A 40 -4.22 -10.13 -16.68
C VAL A 40 -4.52 -11.63 -16.57
N SER A 41 -5.80 -11.99 -16.68
CA SER A 41 -6.22 -13.38 -16.69
C SER A 41 -5.66 -14.10 -17.93
N LYS A 42 -4.89 -15.17 -17.72
CA LYS A 42 -4.35 -15.99 -18.82
C LYS A 42 -5.42 -16.69 -19.64
N LYS A 43 -6.64 -16.85 -19.11
CA LYS A 43 -7.74 -17.55 -19.78
C LYS A 43 -8.63 -16.62 -20.59
N SER A 44 -9.01 -15.46 -20.04
CA SER A 44 -9.95 -14.53 -20.68
C SER A 44 -9.26 -13.32 -21.32
N GLY A 45 -8.00 -13.04 -20.98
CA GLY A 45 -7.33 -11.80 -21.36
C GLY A 45 -7.82 -10.55 -20.61
N GLU A 46 -8.76 -10.73 -19.67
CA GLU A 46 -9.33 -9.63 -18.90
C GLU A 46 -8.40 -9.24 -17.73
N VAL A 47 -8.41 -7.95 -17.39
CA VAL A 47 -7.66 -7.43 -16.23
C VAL A 47 -8.42 -7.77 -14.96
N ASP A 48 -7.78 -8.53 -14.07
CA ASP A 48 -8.28 -8.78 -12.71
C ASP A 48 -7.75 -7.67 -11.78
N ARG A 49 -8.49 -6.57 -11.70
CA ARG A 49 -8.13 -5.41 -10.86
C ARG A 49 -7.99 -5.75 -9.36
N PHE A 50 -8.52 -6.87 -8.91
CA PHE A 50 -8.43 -7.30 -7.51
C PHE A 50 -7.21 -8.18 -7.22
N SER A 51 -6.42 -8.49 -8.23
CA SER A 51 -5.19 -9.27 -8.12
C SER A 51 -4.00 -8.44 -8.54
N ILE A 52 -3.24 -7.98 -7.57
CA ILE A 52 -2.10 -7.07 -7.76
C ILE A 52 -0.80 -7.87 -7.69
N SER A 53 0.16 -7.54 -8.57
CA SER A 53 1.52 -8.08 -8.53
C SER A 53 2.55 -6.97 -8.68
N PRO A 54 3.77 -7.15 -8.13
CA PRO A 54 4.86 -6.25 -8.40
C PRO A 54 5.20 -6.20 -9.89
N LYS A 55 5.54 -5.00 -10.35
CA LYS A 55 5.97 -4.72 -11.72
C LYS A 55 7.23 -3.86 -11.70
N LEU A 56 8.21 -4.22 -12.51
CA LEU A 56 9.39 -3.40 -12.76
C LEU A 56 9.17 -2.52 -13.99
N TRP A 57 9.41 -1.22 -13.85
CA TRP A 57 9.41 -0.24 -14.92
C TRP A 57 10.81 0.36 -15.07
N GLU A 58 11.29 0.40 -16.30
CA GLU A 58 12.59 0.97 -16.65
C GLU A 58 12.45 2.29 -17.45
N LYS A 59 11.28 2.51 -18.03
CA LYS A 59 11.00 3.68 -18.86
C LYS A 59 9.72 4.38 -18.43
N PRO A 60 9.66 5.71 -18.50
CA PRO A 60 8.46 6.48 -18.17
C PRO A 60 7.20 6.06 -18.96
N GLU A 61 7.39 5.60 -20.21
CA GLU A 61 6.32 5.20 -21.12
C GLU A 61 5.63 3.91 -20.68
N GLU A 62 6.32 3.08 -19.88
CA GLU A 62 5.79 1.83 -19.35
C GLU A 62 4.82 2.03 -18.18
N ILE A 63 4.84 3.24 -17.58
CA ILE A 63 3.98 3.59 -16.46
C ILE A 63 2.65 4.10 -17.00
N GLU A 64 1.68 3.21 -17.04
CA GLU A 64 0.31 3.54 -17.40
C GLU A 64 -0.45 4.20 -16.23
N SER A 65 -1.58 4.81 -16.54
CA SER A 65 -2.51 5.27 -15.52
C SER A 65 -3.13 4.05 -14.82
N PHE A 66 -3.10 4.02 -13.49
CA PHE A 66 -3.76 2.99 -12.69
C PHE A 66 -4.46 3.61 -11.47
N PRO A 67 -5.53 2.97 -10.97
CA PRO A 67 -6.19 3.44 -9.76
C PRO A 67 -5.28 3.24 -8.54
N VAL A 68 -4.89 4.33 -7.87
CA VAL A 68 -4.03 4.26 -6.67
C VAL A 68 -4.75 3.58 -5.51
N SER A 69 -6.07 3.77 -5.44
CA SER A 69 -6.93 3.09 -4.47
C SER A 69 -6.81 1.56 -4.52
N ASN A 70 -6.64 1.01 -5.72
CA ASN A 70 -6.41 -0.41 -5.96
C ASN A 70 -5.09 -0.88 -5.29
N LEU A 71 -4.02 -0.11 -5.48
CA LEU A 71 -2.72 -0.36 -4.87
C LEU A 71 -2.78 -0.30 -3.33
N ILE A 72 -3.52 0.67 -2.77
CA ILE A 72 -3.68 0.84 -1.33
C ILE A 72 -4.52 -0.30 -0.73
N THR A 73 -5.61 -0.69 -1.42
CA THR A 73 -6.63 -1.59 -0.87
C THR A 73 -6.23 -3.06 -0.93
N TYR A 74 -5.70 -3.52 -2.06
CA TYR A 74 -5.55 -4.98 -2.26
C TYR A 74 -4.19 -5.53 -1.87
N GLY A 75 -3.12 -4.74 -1.99
CA GLY A 75 -1.77 -5.22 -1.68
C GLY A 75 -1.35 -6.45 -2.48
N TYR A 76 -0.14 -6.92 -2.21
CA TYR A 76 0.40 -8.12 -2.86
C TYR A 76 0.06 -9.39 -2.11
N ALA A 77 -0.03 -10.51 -2.82
CA ALA A 77 0.02 -11.81 -2.18
C ALA A 77 1.34 -11.97 -1.40
N ARG A 78 1.34 -12.78 -0.32
CA ARG A 78 2.52 -12.96 0.53
C ARG A 78 3.78 -13.41 -0.23
N THR A 79 3.59 -14.18 -1.30
CA THR A 79 4.68 -14.66 -2.17
C THR A 79 5.21 -13.60 -3.13
N ASP A 80 4.47 -12.53 -3.32
CA ASP A 80 4.74 -11.47 -4.30
C ASP A 80 5.03 -10.12 -3.61
N SER A 81 5.56 -10.12 -2.37
CA SER A 81 5.88 -8.88 -1.67
C SER A 81 6.91 -8.05 -2.44
N ALA A 82 6.80 -6.71 -2.35
CA ALA A 82 7.70 -5.79 -3.02
C ALA A 82 9.16 -6.01 -2.62
N SER A 83 9.44 -6.30 -1.35
CA SER A 83 10.78 -6.57 -0.85
C SER A 83 11.39 -7.85 -1.43
N LYS A 84 10.60 -8.92 -1.56
CA LYS A 84 11.04 -10.17 -2.20
C LYS A 84 11.30 -9.95 -3.70
N PHE A 85 10.42 -9.23 -4.37
CA PHE A 85 10.55 -8.92 -5.78
C PHE A 85 11.79 -8.06 -6.05
N LEU A 86 12.07 -7.06 -5.21
CA LEU A 86 13.30 -6.25 -5.27
C LEU A 86 14.55 -7.13 -5.22
N HIS A 87 14.60 -8.07 -4.29
CA HIS A 87 15.75 -8.99 -4.17
C HIS A 87 15.90 -9.86 -5.43
N ALA A 88 14.80 -10.43 -5.91
CA ALA A 88 14.82 -11.37 -7.04
C ALA A 88 15.05 -10.70 -8.41
N SER A 89 14.52 -9.48 -8.61
CA SER A 89 14.46 -8.83 -9.94
C SER A 89 15.46 -7.69 -10.13
N ALA A 90 15.99 -7.14 -9.03
CA ALA A 90 16.91 -6.01 -9.06
C ALA A 90 18.09 -6.16 -8.08
N ASP A 91 18.49 -7.39 -7.79
CA ASP A 91 19.61 -7.74 -6.88
C ASP A 91 19.64 -6.92 -5.59
N GLY A 92 18.47 -6.59 -5.04
CA GLY A 92 18.35 -5.80 -3.80
C GLY A 92 18.85 -4.36 -3.93
N ALA A 93 18.81 -3.76 -5.11
CA ALA A 93 19.28 -2.41 -5.39
C ALA A 93 20.79 -2.21 -5.11
N LYS A 94 21.63 -3.24 -5.28
CA LYS A 94 23.06 -3.12 -4.99
C LYS A 94 23.82 -2.23 -5.98
N ASN A 95 23.40 -2.24 -7.25
CA ASN A 95 24.12 -1.59 -8.35
C ASN A 95 23.32 -0.48 -9.04
N GLU A 96 22.05 -0.32 -8.72
CA GLU A 96 21.13 0.61 -9.37
C GLU A 96 20.27 1.32 -8.32
N LYS A 97 19.85 2.54 -8.63
CA LYS A 97 18.90 3.29 -7.82
C LYS A 97 17.48 2.85 -8.15
N ILE A 98 16.75 2.37 -7.19
CA ILE A 98 15.41 1.82 -7.37
C ILE A 98 14.38 2.60 -6.55
N ALA A 99 13.32 3.10 -7.20
CA ALA A 99 12.13 3.51 -6.46
C ALA A 99 11.27 2.27 -6.17
N LEU A 100 10.76 2.16 -4.94
CA LEU A 100 9.97 1.03 -4.50
C LEU A 100 8.69 1.49 -3.83
N ILE A 101 7.53 1.11 -4.37
CA ILE A 101 6.25 1.28 -3.68
C ILE A 101 6.10 0.15 -2.67
N ALA A 102 6.05 0.52 -1.39
CA ALA A 102 6.17 -0.41 -0.27
C ALA A 102 5.09 -0.21 0.79
N ARG A 103 4.48 -1.28 1.24
CA ARG A 103 3.59 -1.29 2.40
C ARG A 103 4.41 -1.27 3.71
N PRO A 104 3.80 -0.98 4.86
CA PRO A 104 4.51 -0.97 6.13
C PRO A 104 5.23 -2.29 6.47
N CYS A 105 4.68 -3.43 6.04
CA CYS A 105 5.33 -4.73 6.20
C CYS A 105 6.55 -4.90 5.27
N ASP A 106 6.51 -4.38 4.04
CA ASP A 106 7.64 -4.39 3.13
C ASP A 106 8.79 -3.53 3.66
N THR A 107 8.50 -2.31 4.17
CA THR A 107 9.55 -1.43 4.71
C THR A 107 10.28 -2.08 5.89
N ARG A 108 9.59 -2.86 6.71
CA ARG A 108 10.22 -3.66 7.78
C ARG A 108 11.08 -4.79 7.22
N ALA A 109 10.59 -5.48 6.20
CA ALA A 109 11.35 -6.55 5.55
C ALA A 109 12.64 -6.01 4.89
N LEU A 110 12.59 -4.83 4.25
CA LEU A 110 13.77 -4.18 3.67
C LEU A 110 14.87 -3.93 4.72
N ILE A 111 14.50 -3.49 5.93
CA ILE A 111 15.46 -3.29 7.01
C ILE A 111 16.11 -4.61 7.42
N GLU A 112 15.33 -5.67 7.56
CA GLU A 112 15.88 -6.98 7.92
C GLU A 112 16.80 -7.54 6.80
N LEU A 113 16.40 -7.39 5.54
CA LEU A 113 17.22 -7.79 4.40
C LEU A 113 18.52 -6.97 4.28
N SER A 114 18.50 -5.69 4.65
CA SER A 114 19.70 -4.85 4.64
C SER A 114 20.73 -5.27 5.69
N LYS A 115 20.29 -5.73 6.87
CA LYS A 115 21.17 -6.23 7.92
C LYS A 115 22.01 -7.44 7.46
N ILE A 116 21.45 -8.26 6.59
CA ILE A 116 22.14 -9.43 6.00
C ILE A 116 22.70 -9.14 4.60
N LYS A 117 22.81 -7.86 4.23
CA LYS A 117 23.40 -7.37 2.97
C LYS A 117 22.71 -7.89 1.69
N GLN A 118 21.44 -8.24 1.79
CA GLN A 118 20.63 -8.64 0.63
C GLN A 118 19.95 -7.43 -0.06
N VAL A 119 19.85 -6.29 0.62
CA VAL A 119 19.31 -5.05 0.08
C VAL A 119 20.22 -3.88 0.46
N ASN A 120 20.47 -2.98 -0.48
CA ASN A 120 21.14 -1.72 -0.25
C ASN A 120 20.10 -0.59 -0.11
N LEU A 121 19.85 -0.16 1.13
CA LEU A 121 18.87 0.90 1.43
C LEU A 121 19.29 2.28 0.87
N ASP A 122 20.59 2.54 0.72
CA ASP A 122 21.10 3.84 0.25
C ASP A 122 20.77 4.09 -1.23
N ASN A 123 20.50 3.02 -1.98
CA ASN A 123 20.08 3.08 -3.38
C ASN A 123 18.56 3.02 -3.55
N LEU A 124 17.78 3.03 -2.45
CA LEU A 124 16.32 3.01 -2.52
C LEU A 124 15.71 4.40 -2.35
N PHE A 125 14.77 4.73 -3.23
CA PHE A 125 13.77 5.75 -3.03
C PHE A 125 12.44 5.07 -2.65
N ILE A 126 12.03 5.19 -1.39
CA ILE A 126 10.89 4.43 -0.88
C ILE A 126 9.62 5.27 -0.89
N ILE A 127 8.63 4.78 -1.64
CA ILE A 127 7.27 5.32 -1.67
C ILE A 127 6.42 4.45 -0.74
N GLY A 128 6.25 4.91 0.50
CA GLY A 128 5.51 4.18 1.50
C GLY A 128 4.00 4.35 1.34
N ILE A 129 3.24 3.31 1.68
CA ILE A 129 1.78 3.36 1.76
C ILE A 129 1.38 3.37 3.23
N GLU A 130 0.55 4.34 3.65
CA GLU A 130 -0.17 4.22 4.89
C GLU A 130 -1.45 3.44 4.64
N ASP A 131 -1.67 2.35 5.36
CA ASP A 131 -2.78 1.46 5.03
C ASP A 131 -3.58 0.96 6.24
N ARG A 132 -4.83 0.62 5.99
CA ARG A 132 -5.69 -0.06 6.98
C ARG A 132 -5.37 -1.55 7.09
N GLY A 133 -4.68 -2.10 6.12
CA GLY A 133 -4.44 -3.51 5.93
C GLY A 133 -4.77 -3.92 4.50
N MET A 134 -4.93 -5.19 4.28
CA MET A 134 -5.30 -5.75 2.97
C MET A 134 -6.46 -6.73 3.11
N THR A 135 -7.22 -6.86 2.04
CA THR A 135 -8.27 -7.87 1.90
C THR A 135 -7.74 -9.06 1.11
N LEU A 136 -8.18 -10.27 1.47
CA LEU A 136 -7.80 -11.50 0.80
C LEU A 136 -8.97 -12.03 -0.04
N ASN A 137 -8.63 -12.67 -1.17
CA ASN A 137 -9.60 -13.40 -2.01
C ASN A 137 -10.77 -12.55 -2.53
N VAL A 138 -10.56 -11.25 -2.73
CA VAL A 138 -11.60 -10.30 -3.15
C VAL A 138 -12.35 -10.76 -4.39
N SER A 139 -11.64 -11.19 -5.44
CA SER A 139 -12.26 -11.71 -6.67
C SER A 139 -13.21 -12.89 -6.41
N ARG A 140 -12.92 -13.72 -5.41
CA ARG A 140 -13.78 -14.85 -5.03
C ARG A 140 -15.02 -14.37 -4.31
N GLU A 141 -14.84 -13.49 -3.33
CA GLU A 141 -15.95 -12.96 -2.51
C GLU A 141 -16.92 -12.14 -3.38
N LEU A 142 -16.41 -11.32 -4.28
CA LEU A 142 -17.23 -10.48 -5.16
C LEU A 142 -18.00 -11.27 -6.22
N ARG A 143 -17.60 -12.51 -6.56
CA ARG A 143 -18.39 -13.35 -7.48
C ARG A 143 -19.78 -13.71 -6.96
N SER A 144 -19.97 -13.67 -5.64
CA SER A 144 -21.28 -13.91 -5.02
C SER A 144 -22.18 -12.67 -4.96
N GLU A 145 -21.61 -11.48 -5.20
CA GLU A 145 -22.32 -10.20 -5.15
C GLU A 145 -23.06 -9.93 -6.47
N LYS A 146 -24.31 -10.42 -6.56
CA LYS A 146 -25.09 -10.33 -7.79
C LYS A 146 -25.41 -8.89 -8.24
N ASP A 147 -25.44 -7.95 -7.30
CA ASP A 147 -25.83 -6.56 -7.54
C ASP A 147 -24.61 -5.62 -7.74
N LEU A 148 -23.41 -6.18 -7.90
CA LEU A 148 -22.20 -5.41 -8.14
C LEU A 148 -21.62 -5.75 -9.52
N ASP A 149 -21.72 -4.81 -10.44
CA ASP A 149 -20.99 -4.86 -11.71
C ASP A 149 -19.55 -4.38 -11.47
N THR A 150 -18.63 -5.32 -11.37
CA THR A 150 -17.22 -5.02 -11.08
C THR A 150 -16.52 -4.25 -12.20
N THR A 151 -17.07 -4.25 -13.42
CA THR A 151 -16.53 -3.48 -14.56
C THR A 151 -16.76 -1.98 -14.41
N LYS A 152 -17.75 -1.58 -13.59
CA LYS A 152 -18.10 -0.20 -13.31
C LYS A 152 -17.36 0.40 -12.12
N ILE A 153 -16.52 -0.36 -11.43
CA ILE A 153 -15.77 0.14 -10.27
C ILE A 153 -14.66 1.06 -10.77
N VAL A 154 -14.69 2.31 -10.32
CA VAL A 154 -13.65 3.31 -10.61
C VAL A 154 -12.69 3.52 -9.44
N LYS A 155 -13.18 3.35 -8.21
CA LYS A 155 -12.38 3.51 -6.98
C LYS A 155 -12.86 2.54 -5.90
N GLU A 156 -11.94 2.14 -5.03
CA GLU A 156 -12.23 1.29 -3.87
C GLU A 156 -11.55 1.80 -2.62
N LYS A 157 -12.15 1.51 -1.47
CA LYS A 157 -11.63 1.89 -0.16
C LYS A 157 -11.96 0.86 0.90
N ILE A 158 -11.00 0.58 1.79
CA ILE A 158 -11.25 -0.21 2.99
C ILE A 158 -11.93 0.68 4.02
N THR A 159 -13.06 0.20 4.56
CA THR A 159 -13.78 0.80 5.69
C THR A 159 -13.75 -0.14 6.88
N ASP A 160 -14.32 0.28 8.01
CA ASP A 160 -14.40 -0.57 9.21
C ASP A 160 -15.31 -1.79 9.02
N ASP A 161 -16.26 -1.71 8.07
CA ASP A 161 -17.26 -2.76 7.80
C ASP A 161 -17.04 -3.47 6.44
N GLY A 162 -15.89 -3.34 5.80
CA GLY A 162 -15.59 -4.01 4.54
C GLY A 162 -15.08 -3.07 3.44
N LEU A 163 -15.34 -3.42 2.19
CA LEU A 163 -14.97 -2.62 1.04
C LEU A 163 -16.11 -1.68 0.62
N LEU A 164 -15.76 -0.45 0.37
CA LEU A 164 -16.59 0.56 -0.28
C LEU A 164 -16.09 0.75 -1.71
N PHE A 165 -16.99 0.65 -2.68
CA PHE A 165 -16.72 0.87 -4.10
C PHE A 165 -17.42 2.13 -4.57
N LEU A 166 -16.74 2.94 -5.36
CA LEU A 166 -17.32 4.02 -6.17
C LEU A 166 -17.49 3.50 -7.59
N LEU A 167 -18.68 3.67 -8.14
CA LEU A 167 -19.03 3.24 -9.50
C LEU A 167 -18.94 4.40 -10.49
N ASP A 168 -18.90 4.10 -11.77
CA ASP A 168 -18.81 5.07 -12.87
C ASP A 168 -20.03 6.02 -12.97
N ASP A 169 -21.17 5.63 -12.38
CA ASP A 169 -22.37 6.46 -12.26
C ASP A 169 -22.40 7.36 -11.00
N GLY A 170 -21.30 7.38 -10.25
CA GLY A 170 -21.14 8.16 -9.01
C GLY A 170 -21.78 7.53 -7.78
N LYS A 171 -22.44 6.37 -7.90
CA LYS A 171 -23.00 5.68 -6.73
C LYS A 171 -21.92 4.90 -5.98
N THR A 172 -22.18 4.69 -4.70
CA THR A 172 -21.32 3.83 -3.86
C THR A 172 -22.02 2.51 -3.55
N LYS A 173 -21.22 1.44 -3.52
CA LYS A 173 -21.67 0.11 -3.07
C LYS A 173 -20.72 -0.40 -2.00
N LYS A 174 -21.28 -0.88 -0.90
CA LYS A 174 -20.52 -1.48 0.21
C LYS A 174 -20.66 -2.99 0.17
N VAL A 175 -19.54 -3.69 0.36
CA VAL A 175 -19.48 -5.15 0.44
C VAL A 175 -18.69 -5.55 1.68
N GLY A 176 -19.28 -6.41 2.50
CA GLY A 176 -18.69 -6.91 3.75
C GLY A 176 -17.56 -7.89 3.45
N ILE A 177 -16.35 -7.41 3.28
CA ILE A 177 -15.15 -8.24 3.10
C ILE A 177 -14.20 -7.97 4.25
N GLU A 178 -13.73 -9.03 4.90
CA GLU A 178 -12.85 -8.90 6.06
C GLU A 178 -11.42 -8.50 5.66
N ILE A 179 -10.81 -7.68 6.50
CA ILE A 179 -9.37 -7.42 6.45
C ILE A 179 -8.65 -8.69 6.92
N ALA A 180 -7.55 -9.03 6.27
CA ALA A 180 -6.72 -10.17 6.66
C ALA A 180 -6.35 -10.10 8.16
N ASP A 181 -6.50 -11.21 8.88
CA ASP A 181 -6.27 -11.30 10.32
C ASP A 181 -4.94 -10.69 10.79
N ASN A 182 -3.86 -10.95 10.05
CA ASN A 182 -2.56 -10.36 10.37
C ASN A 182 -2.54 -8.83 10.23
N CYS A 183 -3.34 -8.29 9.32
CA CYS A 183 -3.48 -6.85 9.14
C CYS A 183 -4.41 -6.22 10.18
N SER A 184 -5.50 -6.90 10.58
CA SER A 184 -6.45 -6.38 11.56
C SER A 184 -5.81 -6.14 12.94
N ARG A 185 -4.82 -6.97 13.34
CA ARG A 185 -4.04 -6.82 14.59
C ARG A 185 -2.69 -6.13 14.43
N CYS A 186 -2.34 -5.65 13.22
CA CYS A 186 -1.07 -5.00 12.96
C CYS A 186 -1.09 -3.55 13.44
N ILE A 187 -0.25 -3.22 14.41
CA ILE A 187 -0.08 -1.85 14.93
C ILE A 187 0.89 -0.99 14.09
N ARG A 188 1.37 -1.52 12.97
CA ARG A 188 2.27 -0.81 12.06
C ARG A 188 1.51 -0.48 10.78
N LYS A 189 0.78 0.62 10.80
CA LYS A 189 -0.05 1.10 9.68
C LYS A 189 0.66 2.13 8.82
N GLN A 190 1.81 2.62 9.29
CA GLN A 190 2.64 3.59 8.59
C GLN A 190 4.00 2.97 8.27
N PRO A 191 4.63 3.35 7.15
CA PRO A 191 5.98 2.93 6.82
C PRO A 191 6.97 3.43 7.87
N ILE A 192 7.96 2.61 8.21
CA ILE A 192 8.98 2.97 9.21
C ILE A 192 10.23 3.58 8.59
N ILE A 193 10.37 3.44 7.28
CA ILE A 193 11.32 4.16 6.41
C ILE A 193 10.56 4.51 5.13
N ALA A 194 10.67 5.75 4.67
CA ALA A 194 10.15 6.19 3.38
C ALA A 194 10.76 7.55 3.02
N ASP A 195 10.89 7.85 1.74
CA ASP A 195 11.19 9.18 1.20
C ASP A 195 9.90 9.99 1.06
N ILE A 196 8.87 9.36 0.55
CA ILE A 196 7.49 9.86 0.57
C ILE A 196 6.55 8.79 1.12
N SER A 197 5.40 9.19 1.63
CA SER A 197 4.29 8.26 1.86
C SER A 197 2.99 8.82 1.29
N ILE A 198 2.12 7.91 0.86
CA ILE A 198 0.79 8.20 0.34
C ILE A 198 -0.28 7.59 1.23
N SER A 199 -1.41 8.28 1.34
CA SER A 199 -2.56 7.84 2.13
C SER A 199 -3.86 8.33 1.54
N ASP A 200 -4.90 7.51 1.62
CA ASP A 200 -6.29 7.90 1.38
C ASP A 200 -7.12 7.93 2.68
N ILE A 201 -6.49 7.64 3.81
CA ILE A 201 -7.15 7.57 5.12
C ILE A 201 -7.68 8.95 5.50
N GLY A 202 -8.98 9.02 5.83
CA GLY A 202 -9.66 10.29 6.14
C GLY A 202 -10.17 11.06 4.91
N ILE A 203 -9.80 10.66 3.69
CA ILE A 203 -10.31 11.26 2.44
C ILE A 203 -11.62 10.55 2.05
N PRO A 204 -12.72 11.25 1.72
CA PRO A 204 -13.93 10.61 1.16
C PRO A 204 -13.64 9.83 -0.13
N ILE A 205 -14.41 8.78 -0.42
CA ILE A 205 -14.16 7.97 -1.63
C ILE A 205 -14.44 8.76 -2.92
N GLU A 206 -15.34 9.71 -2.86
CA GLU A 206 -15.71 10.59 -3.97
C GLU A 206 -14.66 11.67 -4.26
N ASP A 207 -13.75 11.90 -3.32
CA ASP A 207 -12.67 12.87 -3.48
C ASP A 207 -11.55 12.26 -4.34
N GLU A 208 -11.08 13.03 -5.31
CA GLU A 208 -9.99 12.62 -6.21
C GLU A 208 -8.60 12.83 -5.62
N ASN A 209 -8.49 13.37 -4.42
CA ASN A 209 -7.22 13.66 -3.79
C ASN A 209 -6.68 12.47 -2.99
N ILE A 210 -5.36 12.44 -2.83
CA ILE A 210 -4.63 11.61 -1.87
C ILE A 210 -3.68 12.51 -1.07
N ILE A 211 -3.37 12.09 0.15
CA ILE A 211 -2.35 12.74 0.98
C ILE A 211 -0.98 12.23 0.54
N LEU A 212 -0.05 13.15 0.35
CA LEU A 212 1.36 12.87 0.10
C LEU A 212 2.18 13.54 1.21
N LYS A 213 2.99 12.74 1.91
CA LYS A 213 3.92 13.23 2.94
C LYS A 213 5.35 13.08 2.46
N VAL A 214 6.15 14.10 2.67
CA VAL A 214 7.57 14.18 2.31
C VAL A 214 8.42 13.94 3.54
N HIS A 215 9.41 13.06 3.44
CA HIS A 215 10.24 12.62 4.56
C HIS A 215 11.74 12.78 4.33
N SER A 216 12.18 13.09 3.11
CA SER A 216 13.60 13.26 2.77
C SER A 216 13.83 14.44 1.84
N ASP A 217 15.08 14.91 1.80
CA ASP A 217 15.49 16.00 0.89
C ASP A 217 15.34 15.59 -0.58
N ALA A 218 15.62 14.32 -0.90
CA ALA A 218 15.40 13.80 -2.26
C ALA A 218 13.91 13.84 -2.65
N ALA A 219 13.00 13.61 -1.69
CA ALA A 219 11.57 13.75 -1.94
C ALA A 219 11.15 15.22 -2.09
N SER A 220 11.76 16.14 -1.35
CA SER A 220 11.52 17.58 -1.52
C SER A 220 11.96 18.03 -2.91
N GLU A 221 13.14 17.59 -3.37
CA GLU A 221 13.61 17.84 -4.73
C GLU A 221 12.66 17.29 -5.80
N LEU A 222 12.10 16.11 -5.59
CA LEU A 222 11.09 15.53 -6.48
C LEU A 222 9.85 16.43 -6.57
N ILE A 223 9.34 16.92 -5.45
CA ILE A 223 8.15 17.80 -5.43
C ILE A 223 8.41 19.10 -6.21
N ASP A 224 9.60 19.69 -6.07
CA ASP A 224 9.97 20.91 -6.79
C ASP A 224 10.05 20.70 -8.32
N LYS A 225 10.38 19.48 -8.75
CA LYS A 225 10.44 19.08 -10.16
C LYS A 225 9.08 18.63 -10.72
N LEU A 226 8.11 18.35 -9.85
CA LEU A 226 6.79 17.95 -10.31
C LEU A 226 6.11 19.10 -11.05
N GLY A 227 5.74 18.87 -12.30
CA GLY A 227 4.90 19.79 -13.08
C GLY A 227 3.42 19.76 -12.70
N ILE A 228 3.07 19.17 -11.55
CA ILE A 228 1.71 19.07 -11.02
C ILE A 228 1.52 19.97 -9.81
N LYS A 229 0.25 20.36 -9.59
CA LYS A 229 -0.09 21.15 -8.42
C LYS A 229 -0.11 20.28 -7.16
N ALA A 230 0.76 20.61 -6.20
CA ALA A 230 0.76 20.04 -4.86
C ALA A 230 0.30 21.12 -3.87
N ASP A 231 -0.95 21.03 -3.43
CA ASP A 231 -1.50 21.98 -2.46
C ASP A 231 -1.15 21.54 -1.04
N LYS A 232 -0.85 22.49 -0.16
CA LYS A 232 -0.69 22.16 1.26
C LYS A 232 -1.99 21.57 1.80
N ILE A 233 -1.86 20.52 2.61
CA ILE A 233 -3.01 19.85 3.20
C ILE A 233 -3.81 20.83 4.08
N PRO A 234 -5.13 20.98 3.90
CA PRO A 234 -5.99 21.73 4.79
C PRO A 234 -6.01 21.14 6.21
N SER A 235 -6.14 22.01 7.21
CA SER A 235 -6.05 21.60 8.63
C SER A 235 -7.16 20.63 9.05
N ASP A 236 -8.33 20.73 8.47
CA ASP A 236 -9.47 19.84 8.72
C ASP A 236 -9.25 18.45 8.15
N ILE A 237 -8.70 18.34 6.93
CA ILE A 237 -8.33 17.08 6.32
C ILE A 237 -7.20 16.42 7.11
N LYS A 238 -6.17 17.20 7.50
CA LYS A 238 -5.08 16.72 8.32
C LYS A 238 -5.60 16.12 9.63
N LYS A 239 -6.45 16.86 10.34
CA LYS A 239 -7.06 16.40 11.58
C LYS A 239 -7.89 15.13 11.38
N THR A 240 -8.73 15.09 10.35
CA THR A 240 -9.53 13.90 10.03
C THR A 240 -8.65 12.67 9.75
N HIS A 241 -7.53 12.85 9.04
CA HIS A 241 -6.56 11.80 8.79
C HIS A 241 -5.93 11.28 10.10
N GLU A 242 -5.46 12.19 10.96
CA GLU A 242 -4.85 11.86 12.25
C GLU A 242 -5.83 11.13 13.17
N ASP A 243 -7.06 11.62 13.30
CA ASP A 243 -8.12 11.01 14.11
C ASP A 243 -8.45 9.59 13.60
N LYS A 244 -8.60 9.42 12.28
CA LYS A 244 -8.87 8.11 11.68
C LYS A 244 -7.69 7.14 11.82
N MET A 245 -6.47 7.61 11.69
CA MET A 245 -5.29 6.78 11.93
C MET A 245 -5.23 6.32 13.39
N ALA A 246 -5.53 7.21 14.34
CA ALA A 246 -5.58 6.85 15.77
C ALA A 246 -6.67 5.80 16.07
N GLU A 247 -7.87 5.93 15.46
CA GLU A 247 -8.93 4.92 15.57
C GLU A 247 -8.47 3.54 15.04
N ILE A 248 -7.83 3.51 13.86
CA ILE A 248 -7.32 2.27 13.25
C ILE A 248 -6.25 1.60 14.12
N LEU A 249 -5.34 2.39 14.69
CA LEU A 249 -4.29 1.88 15.56
C LEU A 249 -4.87 1.32 16.87
N LYS A 250 -5.82 2.03 17.48
CA LYS A 250 -6.51 1.59 18.68
C LYS A 250 -7.24 0.26 18.46
N ALA A 251 -8.00 0.14 17.37
CA ALA A 251 -8.71 -1.11 17.03
C ALA A 251 -7.72 -2.28 16.81
N ALA A 252 -6.57 -2.02 16.19
CA ALA A 252 -5.53 -3.03 16.00
C ALA A 252 -4.88 -3.47 17.33
N GLU A 253 -4.65 -2.55 18.26
CA GLU A 253 -4.14 -2.85 19.60
C GLU A 253 -5.14 -3.69 20.42
N GLU A 254 -6.40 -3.31 20.40
CA GLU A 254 -7.48 -4.06 21.07
C GLU A 254 -7.61 -5.48 20.51
N LYS A 255 -7.61 -5.63 19.19
CA LYS A 255 -7.64 -6.95 18.53
C LYS A 255 -6.43 -7.80 18.92
N ARG A 256 -5.24 -7.19 18.90
CA ARG A 256 -4.00 -7.87 19.29
C ARG A 256 -4.01 -8.32 20.75
N ALA A 257 -4.51 -7.48 21.65
CA ALA A 257 -4.62 -7.81 23.07
C ALA A 257 -5.59 -8.97 23.29
N LYS A 258 -6.73 -8.97 22.60
CA LYS A 258 -7.71 -10.06 22.63
C LYS A 258 -7.12 -11.37 22.12
N ASP A 259 -6.48 -11.36 20.96
CA ASP A 259 -5.85 -12.54 20.36
C ASP A 259 -4.76 -13.13 21.28
N LEU A 260 -4.00 -12.27 21.96
CA LEU A 260 -2.98 -12.70 22.92
C LEU A 260 -3.62 -13.32 24.19
N GLU A 261 -4.70 -12.75 24.68
CA GLU A 261 -5.46 -13.31 25.81
C GLU A 261 -6.03 -14.69 25.46
N GLU A 262 -6.64 -14.84 24.29
CA GLU A 262 -7.13 -16.12 23.78
C GLU A 262 -6.01 -17.16 23.65
N TRP A 263 -4.86 -16.76 23.07
CA TRP A 263 -3.67 -17.60 22.98
C TRP A 263 -3.19 -18.07 24.36
N ASN A 264 -3.17 -17.19 25.34
CA ASN A 264 -2.68 -17.50 26.68
C ASN A 264 -3.58 -18.51 27.41
N LYS A 265 -4.87 -18.58 27.06
CA LYS A 265 -5.84 -19.57 27.62
C LYS A 265 -5.65 -20.98 27.06
N LEU A 266 -4.97 -21.14 25.92
CA LEU A 266 -4.71 -22.42 25.30
C LEU A 266 -3.74 -23.28 26.13
N SER A 267 -3.99 -24.59 26.18
CA SER A 267 -3.06 -25.57 26.72
C SER A 267 -1.77 -25.66 25.87
N GLN A 268 -0.70 -26.21 26.42
CA GLN A 268 0.55 -26.42 25.65
C GLN A 268 0.32 -27.30 24.41
N LYS A 269 -0.54 -28.28 24.48
CA LYS A 269 -0.88 -29.15 23.36
C LYS A 269 -1.55 -28.36 22.23
N GLU A 270 -2.56 -27.58 22.54
CA GLU A 270 -3.26 -26.73 21.55
C GLU A 270 -2.34 -25.69 20.94
N LYS A 271 -1.44 -25.08 21.71
CA LYS A 271 -0.41 -24.16 21.19
C LYS A 271 0.52 -24.85 20.21
N LEU A 272 0.98 -26.06 20.50
CA LEU A 272 1.82 -26.84 19.60
C LEU A 272 1.08 -27.21 18.31
N GLU A 273 -0.17 -27.63 18.39
CA GLU A 273 -1.01 -27.94 17.23
C GLU A 273 -1.20 -26.73 16.32
N GLN A 274 -1.38 -25.53 16.88
CA GLN A 274 -1.46 -24.29 16.09
C GLN A 274 -0.13 -23.90 15.44
N LEU A 275 0.99 -24.05 16.15
CA LEU A 275 2.33 -23.79 15.60
C LEU A 275 2.68 -24.74 14.46
N GLN A 276 2.29 -26.01 14.56
CA GLN A 276 2.50 -26.98 13.49
C GLN A 276 1.77 -26.60 12.20
N LYS A 277 0.58 -26.01 12.28
CA LYS A 277 -0.14 -25.49 11.10
C LYS A 277 0.57 -24.32 10.40
N CYS A 278 1.44 -23.60 11.10
CA CYS A 278 2.22 -22.50 10.50
C CYS A 278 3.47 -23.00 9.74
N THR A 279 3.88 -24.25 9.92
CA THR A 279 5.12 -24.83 9.33
C THR A 279 4.83 -25.71 8.12
N MET A 280 3.58 -25.95 7.78
CA MET A 280 3.14 -26.64 6.57
C MET A 280 2.66 -25.64 5.51
#